data_d1fa57b9c4c476daa85b6ec6e212479f
#
_entry.id   d1fa57b9c4c476daa85b6ec6e212479f
#
_cell.length_a   1.000
_cell.length_b   1.000
_cell.length_c   1.000
_cell.angle_alpha   90.00
_cell.angle_beta   90.00
_cell.angle_gamma   90.00
#
_symmetry.space_group_name_H-M   'P 1'
#
loop_
_entity.id
_entity.type
_entity.pdbx_description
1 polymer ?
#
loop_
_entity_poly.entity_id
_entity_poly.type
_entity_poly.pdbx_seq_one_letter_code
_entity_poly.pdbx_strand_id
1 'polypeptide(L)'
;MLAAGEKGTAKEQYRNAQKAAQLMVEVIKKGYELVIVHGNGPQVGNILLQMEAAANTIPAFPLDVCDAMTEGSMGYMLERAILNELRKRSIDKEVSTVLTQVVVDREDKAFQNPSKPIGPFYNSFRAAQLKKENKWQMVEDAGRGFRRVVPSPLPIDIIPKKAIRSLVERGIIVIAAGGGGIPVFINSSGLVEGVEAVIDKDHTSALIAREARADLFIILTGVERVMENFGRDDARPIASMDVEKAQKMLEQGQFPPGSMGPKIAAAIGYIRGGGQEVLITSAEKLKASLADRSGTKIIREAQVSARVENLLREK
;
A
#
# COMPACT_ATOMS: atom_id res chain seq x y z
N MET A 1 -10.04 -0.87 -0.83
CA MET A 1 -11.00 -0.96 -1.95
C MET A 1 -12.45 -0.61 -1.56
N LEU A 2 -12.66 0.27 -0.63
CA LEU A 2 -13.99 0.82 -0.34
C LEU A 2 -14.01 2.30 -0.73
N ALA A 3 -15.09 2.73 -1.39
CA ALA A 3 -15.35 4.13 -1.65
C ALA A 3 -15.97 4.80 -0.41
N ALA A 4 -15.90 6.11 -0.33
CA ALA A 4 -16.53 6.85 0.76
C ALA A 4 -18.03 6.54 0.83
N GLY A 5 -18.55 6.25 2.02
CA GLY A 5 -19.94 5.91 2.27
C GLY A 5 -20.35 4.45 2.01
N GLU A 6 -19.46 3.59 1.51
CA GLU A 6 -19.74 2.16 1.36
C GLU A 6 -19.64 1.42 2.71
N LYS A 7 -20.54 0.45 2.92
CA LYS A 7 -20.60 -0.37 4.15
C LYS A 7 -19.57 -1.50 4.17
N GLY A 8 -18.96 -1.83 3.03
CA GLY A 8 -17.97 -2.90 2.92
C GLY A 8 -18.60 -4.29 2.71
N THR A 9 -19.80 -4.36 2.16
CA THR A 9 -20.40 -5.63 1.77
C THR A 9 -19.57 -6.34 0.72
N ALA A 10 -19.64 -7.68 0.65
CA ALA A 10 -18.92 -8.45 -0.38
C ALA A 10 -19.26 -7.98 -1.80
N LYS A 11 -20.51 -7.55 -2.05
CA LYS A 11 -20.94 -7.02 -3.35
C LYS A 11 -20.25 -5.69 -3.69
N GLU A 12 -20.14 -4.77 -2.74
CA GLU A 12 -19.43 -3.48 -2.91
C GLU A 12 -17.94 -3.70 -3.15
N GLN A 13 -17.32 -4.54 -2.34
CA GLN A 13 -15.90 -4.87 -2.47
C GLN A 13 -15.60 -5.51 -3.83
N TYR A 14 -16.42 -6.46 -4.27
CA TYR A 14 -16.24 -7.10 -5.57
C TYR A 14 -16.48 -6.13 -6.74
N ARG A 15 -17.47 -5.26 -6.66
CA ARG A 15 -17.69 -4.18 -7.65
C ARG A 15 -16.46 -3.26 -7.77
N ASN A 16 -15.83 -2.92 -6.64
CA ASN A 16 -14.62 -2.09 -6.64
C ASN A 16 -13.41 -2.87 -7.17
N ALA A 17 -13.31 -4.18 -6.89
CA ALA A 17 -12.31 -5.05 -7.51
C ALA A 17 -12.46 -5.11 -9.03
N GLN A 18 -13.69 -5.16 -9.55
CA GLN A 18 -13.96 -5.12 -11.00
C GLN A 18 -13.50 -3.80 -11.65
N LYS A 19 -13.74 -2.66 -11.00
CA LYS A 19 -13.25 -1.36 -11.48
C LYS A 19 -11.71 -1.31 -11.51
N ALA A 20 -11.08 -1.81 -10.45
CA ALA A 20 -9.62 -1.90 -10.39
C ALA A 20 -9.07 -2.84 -11.48
N ALA A 21 -9.69 -4.00 -11.70
CA ALA A 21 -9.31 -4.94 -12.74
C ALA A 21 -9.33 -4.33 -14.14
N GLN A 22 -10.33 -3.51 -14.46
CA GLN A 22 -10.39 -2.80 -15.74
C GLN A 22 -9.17 -1.91 -15.96
N LEU A 23 -8.75 -1.16 -14.93
CA LEU A 23 -7.54 -0.32 -14.99
C LEU A 23 -6.26 -1.14 -15.14
N MET A 24 -6.15 -2.23 -14.38
CA MET A 24 -4.98 -3.12 -14.43
C MET A 24 -4.82 -3.78 -15.79
N VAL A 25 -5.92 -4.23 -16.41
CA VAL A 25 -5.88 -4.81 -17.76
C VAL A 25 -5.52 -3.77 -18.83
N GLU A 26 -5.88 -2.50 -18.66
CA GLU A 26 -5.37 -1.44 -19.56
C GLU A 26 -3.85 -1.24 -19.45
N VAL A 27 -3.26 -1.42 -18.26
CA VAL A 27 -1.81 -1.38 -18.06
C VAL A 27 -1.15 -2.59 -18.72
N ILE A 28 -1.72 -3.79 -18.52
CA ILE A 28 -1.24 -5.04 -19.16
C ILE A 28 -1.25 -4.93 -20.68
N LYS A 29 -2.28 -4.34 -21.29
CA LYS A 29 -2.36 -4.11 -22.73
C LYS A 29 -1.26 -3.19 -23.29
N LYS A 30 -0.61 -2.43 -22.43
CA LYS A 30 0.58 -1.63 -22.78
C LYS A 30 1.89 -2.41 -22.67
N GLY A 31 1.84 -3.71 -22.37
CA GLY A 31 3.00 -4.58 -22.28
C GLY A 31 3.66 -4.66 -20.89
N TYR A 32 3.02 -4.12 -19.84
CA TYR A 32 3.56 -4.24 -18.49
C TYR A 32 3.20 -5.57 -17.85
N GLU A 33 4.17 -6.16 -17.15
CA GLU A 33 3.95 -7.20 -16.15
C GLU A 33 3.63 -6.53 -14.80
N LEU A 34 2.72 -7.13 -14.02
CA LEU A 34 2.22 -6.48 -12.82
C LEU A 34 2.48 -7.26 -11.53
N VAL A 35 2.97 -6.56 -10.53
CA VAL A 35 2.80 -6.91 -9.12
C VAL A 35 1.84 -5.90 -8.49
N ILE A 36 0.81 -6.39 -7.84
CA ILE A 36 -0.29 -5.58 -7.32
C ILE A 36 -0.29 -5.66 -5.79
N VAL A 37 -0.21 -4.50 -5.14
CA VAL A 37 -0.37 -4.37 -3.69
C VAL A 37 -1.65 -3.59 -3.42
N HIS A 38 -2.50 -4.10 -2.53
CA HIS A 38 -3.75 -3.43 -2.14
C HIS A 38 -3.73 -3.00 -0.67
N GLY A 39 -4.52 -1.99 -0.30
CA GLY A 39 -4.77 -1.68 1.11
C GLY A 39 -5.89 -2.54 1.68
N ASN A 40 -5.91 -2.76 2.99
CA ASN A 40 -6.89 -3.59 3.71
C ASN A 40 -7.53 -2.92 4.93
N GLY A 41 -7.21 -1.67 5.24
CA GLY A 41 -7.60 -1.04 6.52
C GLY A 41 -9.05 -1.25 6.96
N PRO A 42 -10.08 -0.98 6.12
CA PRO A 42 -11.46 -1.25 6.46
C PRO A 42 -11.75 -2.75 6.67
N GLN A 43 -11.11 -3.63 5.90
CA GLN A 43 -11.35 -5.07 5.93
C GLN A 43 -10.80 -5.70 7.21
N VAL A 44 -9.56 -5.42 7.56
CA VAL A 44 -8.97 -5.91 8.82
C VAL A 44 -9.72 -5.34 10.03
N GLY A 45 -10.18 -4.08 9.93
CA GLY A 45 -11.04 -3.48 10.95
C GLY A 45 -12.35 -4.25 11.17
N ASN A 46 -13.00 -4.67 10.09
CA ASN A 46 -14.21 -5.47 10.18
C ASN A 46 -13.96 -6.88 10.76
N ILE A 47 -12.83 -7.51 10.37
CA ILE A 47 -12.43 -8.81 10.94
C ILE A 47 -12.19 -8.67 12.45
N LEU A 48 -11.47 -7.63 12.89
CA LEU A 48 -11.25 -7.39 14.32
C LEU A 48 -12.56 -7.19 15.09
N LEU A 49 -13.55 -6.49 14.51
CA LEU A 49 -14.89 -6.38 15.10
C LEU A 49 -15.59 -7.73 15.22
N GLN A 50 -15.50 -8.57 14.17
CA GLN A 50 -16.06 -9.92 14.20
C GLN A 50 -15.38 -10.78 15.28
N MET A 51 -14.05 -10.67 15.43
CA MET A 51 -13.31 -11.34 16.50
C MET A 51 -13.73 -10.85 17.89
N GLU A 52 -13.87 -9.53 18.07
CA GLU A 52 -14.34 -8.95 19.34
C GLU A 52 -15.77 -9.41 19.68
N ALA A 53 -16.68 -9.39 18.72
CA ALA A 53 -18.08 -9.79 18.92
C ALA A 53 -18.23 -11.28 19.27
N ALA A 54 -17.36 -12.14 18.77
CA ALA A 54 -17.41 -13.58 19.00
C ALA A 54 -16.48 -14.06 20.13
N ALA A 55 -15.68 -13.20 20.74
CA ALA A 55 -14.63 -13.57 21.69
C ALA A 55 -15.08 -14.39 22.91
N ASN A 56 -16.35 -14.22 23.33
CA ASN A 56 -16.95 -15.01 24.41
C ASN A 56 -17.36 -16.44 23.99
N THR A 57 -17.35 -16.74 22.69
CA THR A 57 -17.80 -18.03 22.14
C THR A 57 -16.65 -18.80 21.49
N ILE A 58 -15.81 -18.10 20.76
CA ILE A 58 -14.65 -18.65 20.05
C ILE A 58 -13.41 -17.78 20.30
N PRO A 59 -12.20 -18.37 20.44
CA PRO A 59 -10.98 -17.60 20.60
C PRO A 59 -10.75 -16.66 19.41
N ALA A 60 -10.37 -15.41 19.72
CA ALA A 60 -9.99 -14.44 18.71
C ALA A 60 -8.61 -14.79 18.13
N PHE A 61 -8.44 -14.56 16.83
CA PHE A 61 -7.12 -14.65 16.19
C PHE A 61 -6.30 -13.38 16.44
N PRO A 62 -4.95 -13.51 16.51
CA PRO A 62 -4.06 -12.36 16.59
C PRO A 62 -4.07 -11.54 15.29
N LEU A 63 -3.54 -10.31 15.35
CA LEU A 63 -3.63 -9.34 14.27
C LEU A 63 -2.94 -9.80 12.98
N ASP A 64 -1.79 -10.43 13.08
CA ASP A 64 -1.06 -10.98 11.92
C ASP A 64 -1.87 -12.02 11.16
N VAL A 65 -2.61 -12.89 11.86
CA VAL A 65 -3.54 -13.84 11.25
C VAL A 65 -4.73 -13.12 10.62
N CYS A 66 -5.26 -12.06 11.26
CA CYS A 66 -6.31 -11.23 10.65
C CYS A 66 -5.82 -10.52 9.37
N ASP A 67 -4.57 -10.08 9.32
CA ASP A 67 -3.95 -9.55 8.10
C ASP A 67 -3.85 -10.61 7.01
N ALA A 68 -3.43 -11.84 7.34
CA ALA A 68 -3.42 -12.97 6.40
C ALA A 68 -4.82 -13.29 5.86
N MET A 69 -5.87 -13.23 6.70
CA MET A 69 -7.26 -13.39 6.26
C MET A 69 -7.67 -12.31 5.25
N THR A 70 -7.22 -11.06 5.43
CA THR A 70 -7.49 -9.99 4.46
C THR A 70 -6.72 -10.17 3.17
N GLU A 71 -5.47 -10.62 3.20
CA GLU A 71 -4.71 -10.96 1.99
C GLU A 71 -5.41 -12.04 1.17
N GLY A 72 -5.86 -13.10 1.82
CA GLY A 72 -6.58 -14.20 1.16
C GLY A 72 -7.91 -13.75 0.57
N SER A 73 -8.77 -13.09 1.35
CA SER A 73 -10.10 -12.71 0.90
C SER A 73 -10.10 -11.62 -0.16
N MET A 74 -9.28 -10.59 -0.01
CA MET A 74 -9.17 -9.50 -0.99
C MET A 74 -8.37 -9.94 -2.23
N GLY A 75 -7.32 -10.74 -2.04
CA GLY A 75 -6.57 -11.35 -3.12
C GLY A 75 -7.48 -12.19 -4.01
N TYR A 76 -8.30 -13.08 -3.44
CA TYR A 76 -9.30 -13.86 -4.17
C TYR A 76 -10.27 -12.97 -4.97
N MET A 77 -10.79 -11.91 -4.37
CA MET A 77 -11.73 -11.02 -5.07
C MET A 77 -11.07 -10.30 -6.25
N LEU A 78 -9.84 -9.81 -6.07
CA LEU A 78 -9.06 -9.16 -7.13
C LEU A 78 -8.67 -10.15 -8.23
N GLU A 79 -8.13 -11.31 -7.88
CA GLU A 79 -7.76 -12.37 -8.82
C GLU A 79 -8.94 -12.75 -9.71
N ARG A 80 -10.09 -13.06 -9.10
CA ARG A 80 -11.33 -13.37 -9.84
C ARG A 80 -11.76 -12.22 -10.75
N ALA A 81 -11.65 -10.97 -10.29
CA ALA A 81 -12.04 -9.81 -11.09
C ALA A 81 -11.10 -9.59 -12.27
N ILE A 82 -9.79 -9.74 -12.07
CA ILE A 82 -8.77 -9.60 -13.13
C ILE A 82 -8.92 -10.72 -14.14
N LEU A 83 -9.03 -11.98 -13.69
CA LEU A 83 -9.24 -13.13 -14.58
C LEU A 83 -10.48 -12.95 -15.49
N ASN A 84 -11.60 -12.49 -14.90
CA ASN A 84 -12.80 -12.25 -15.69
C ASN A 84 -12.63 -11.11 -16.71
N GLU A 85 -11.89 -10.06 -16.37
CA GLU A 85 -11.63 -8.94 -17.27
C GLU A 85 -10.65 -9.34 -18.41
N LEU A 86 -9.63 -10.16 -18.10
CA LEU A 86 -8.71 -10.76 -19.10
C LEU A 86 -9.47 -11.63 -20.08
N ARG A 87 -10.34 -12.55 -19.59
CA ARG A 87 -11.18 -13.42 -20.43
C ARG A 87 -12.11 -12.64 -21.36
N LYS A 88 -12.77 -11.58 -20.87
CA LYS A 88 -13.61 -10.68 -21.71
C LYS A 88 -12.84 -10.05 -22.86
N ARG A 89 -11.54 -9.88 -22.72
CA ARG A 89 -10.66 -9.27 -23.71
C ARG A 89 -9.81 -10.26 -24.49
N SER A 90 -10.03 -11.56 -24.29
CA SER A 90 -9.27 -12.64 -24.92
C SER A 90 -7.76 -12.52 -24.68
N ILE A 91 -7.36 -12.09 -23.47
CA ILE A 91 -5.97 -12.02 -23.04
C ILE A 91 -5.67 -13.27 -22.22
N ASP A 92 -4.71 -14.07 -22.71
CA ASP A 92 -4.25 -15.28 -22.06
C ASP A 92 -3.13 -14.96 -21.08
N LYS A 93 -3.49 -14.70 -19.81
CA LYS A 93 -2.57 -14.51 -18.69
C LYS A 93 -3.15 -15.13 -17.42
N GLU A 94 -2.26 -15.64 -16.59
CA GLU A 94 -2.59 -16.14 -15.26
C GLU A 94 -2.50 -15.03 -14.22
N VAL A 95 -3.24 -15.20 -13.14
CA VAL A 95 -3.18 -14.31 -11.94
C VAL A 95 -3.01 -15.20 -10.72
N SER A 96 -2.13 -14.82 -9.81
CA SER A 96 -1.90 -15.57 -8.58
C SER A 96 -1.78 -14.62 -7.38
N THR A 97 -2.45 -14.99 -6.29
CA THR A 97 -2.31 -14.32 -4.99
C THR A 97 -1.27 -15.04 -4.15
N VAL A 98 -0.28 -14.31 -3.67
CA VAL A 98 0.79 -14.82 -2.80
C VAL A 98 0.64 -14.21 -1.42
N LEU A 99 0.30 -15.04 -0.41
CA LEU A 99 0.35 -14.63 0.99
C LEU A 99 1.78 -14.22 1.34
N THR A 100 1.93 -13.00 1.81
CA THR A 100 3.23 -12.34 1.86
C THR A 100 3.64 -12.01 3.28
N GLN A 101 4.51 -12.83 3.87
CA GLN A 101 5.15 -12.54 5.14
C GLN A 101 6.25 -11.50 4.92
N VAL A 102 6.20 -10.43 5.71
CA VAL A 102 7.12 -9.30 5.64
C VAL A 102 7.88 -9.19 6.96
N VAL A 103 9.20 -9.29 6.87
CA VAL A 103 10.08 -9.27 8.03
C VAL A 103 10.23 -7.84 8.55
N VAL A 104 10.08 -7.67 9.85
CA VAL A 104 10.32 -6.42 10.58
C VAL A 104 11.35 -6.62 11.68
N ASP A 105 11.97 -5.52 12.12
CA ASP A 105 12.84 -5.53 13.30
C ASP A 105 12.01 -5.49 14.57
N ARG A 106 12.20 -6.47 15.47
CA ARG A 106 11.54 -6.51 16.77
C ARG A 106 11.92 -5.31 17.66
N GLU A 107 13.10 -4.75 17.44
CA GLU A 107 13.65 -3.61 18.19
C GLU A 107 13.28 -2.25 17.54
N ASP A 108 12.47 -2.25 16.46
CA ASP A 108 12.01 -1.01 15.85
C ASP A 108 11.27 -0.13 16.88
N LYS A 109 11.61 1.16 16.91
CA LYS A 109 11.02 2.16 17.82
C LYS A 109 9.49 2.23 17.74
N ALA A 110 8.90 1.80 16.62
CA ALA A 110 7.47 1.73 16.45
C ALA A 110 6.79 0.81 17.49
N PHE A 111 7.47 -0.22 17.99
CA PHE A 111 6.94 -1.10 19.04
C PHE A 111 6.84 -0.40 20.40
N GLN A 112 7.69 0.58 20.65
CA GLN A 112 7.63 1.41 21.87
C GLN A 112 6.61 2.55 21.71
N ASN A 113 6.35 3.01 20.49
CA ASN A 113 5.48 4.14 20.17
C ASN A 113 4.44 3.77 19.11
N PRO A 114 3.44 2.90 19.42
CA PRO A 114 2.39 2.54 18.50
C PRO A 114 1.61 3.76 17.99
N SER A 115 1.50 3.89 16.68
CA SER A 115 0.92 5.08 16.05
C SER A 115 -0.07 4.78 14.92
N LYS A 116 -0.16 3.51 14.43
CA LYS A 116 -1.03 3.15 13.31
C LYS A 116 -2.46 2.87 13.81
N PRO A 117 -3.46 3.73 13.50
CA PRO A 117 -4.83 3.49 13.92
C PRO A 117 -5.45 2.35 13.12
N ILE A 118 -6.04 1.38 13.81
CA ILE A 118 -6.73 0.22 13.23
C ILE A 118 -8.12 0.06 13.84
N GLY A 119 -8.95 -0.76 13.20
CA GLY A 119 -10.28 -1.10 13.71
C GLY A 119 -11.28 0.05 13.64
N PRO A 120 -12.42 -0.11 14.32
CA PRO A 120 -13.51 0.86 14.33
C PRO A 120 -13.23 2.06 15.23
N PHE A 121 -14.19 2.99 15.23
CA PHE A 121 -14.23 4.08 16.22
C PHE A 121 -15.03 3.64 17.45
N TYR A 122 -14.47 3.88 18.62
CA TYR A 122 -15.10 3.63 19.91
C TYR A 122 -15.41 4.94 20.62
N ASN A 123 -16.49 4.96 21.41
CA ASN A 123 -16.74 6.07 22.34
C ASN A 123 -15.73 6.01 23.52
N SER A 124 -15.64 7.08 24.29
CA SER A 124 -14.68 7.19 25.40
C SER A 124 -14.85 6.10 26.47
N PHE A 125 -16.09 5.72 26.78
CA PHE A 125 -16.38 4.68 27.76
C PHE A 125 -15.85 3.31 27.29
N ARG A 126 -16.21 2.87 26.08
CA ARG A 126 -15.73 1.59 25.54
C ARG A 126 -14.21 1.58 25.34
N ALA A 127 -13.64 2.69 24.90
CA ALA A 127 -12.18 2.82 24.78
C ALA A 127 -11.45 2.65 26.12
N ALA A 128 -11.98 3.24 27.20
CA ALA A 128 -11.43 3.06 28.55
C ALA A 128 -11.53 1.62 29.04
N GLN A 129 -12.64 0.93 28.74
CA GLN A 129 -12.84 -0.48 29.05
C GLN A 129 -11.83 -1.36 28.31
N LEU A 130 -11.67 -1.19 26.99
CA LEU A 130 -10.73 -1.96 26.15
C LEU A 130 -9.26 -1.73 26.54
N LYS A 131 -8.89 -0.51 26.96
CA LYS A 131 -7.56 -0.24 27.54
C LYS A 131 -7.31 -1.10 28.78
N LYS A 132 -8.30 -1.28 29.64
CA LYS A 132 -8.19 -2.05 30.89
C LYS A 132 -8.19 -3.57 30.62
N GLU A 133 -9.12 -4.04 29.81
CA GLU A 133 -9.36 -5.47 29.54
C GLU A 133 -8.27 -6.07 28.65
N ASN A 134 -7.97 -5.41 27.54
CA ASN A 134 -7.10 -5.92 26.49
C ASN A 134 -5.70 -5.27 26.49
N LYS A 135 -5.45 -4.30 27.39
CA LYS A 135 -4.22 -3.50 27.44
C LYS A 135 -3.94 -2.78 26.10
N TRP A 136 -4.99 -2.48 25.32
CA TRP A 136 -4.83 -1.79 24.05
C TRP A 136 -4.44 -0.33 24.24
N GLN A 137 -3.57 0.13 23.36
CA GLN A 137 -3.33 1.56 23.23
C GLN A 137 -4.42 2.17 22.34
N MET A 138 -5.07 3.23 22.84
CA MET A 138 -6.18 3.90 22.18
C MET A 138 -5.87 5.38 22.06
N VAL A 139 -6.08 5.96 20.89
CA VAL A 139 -5.91 7.40 20.64
C VAL A 139 -7.20 7.98 20.08
N GLU A 140 -7.44 9.24 20.34
CA GLU A 140 -8.50 9.98 19.69
C GLU A 140 -8.13 10.25 18.22
N ASP A 141 -9.05 9.98 17.29
CA ASP A 141 -8.81 10.11 15.85
C ASP A 141 -9.76 11.14 15.25
N ALA A 142 -9.25 12.35 15.10
CA ALA A 142 -9.87 13.48 14.39
C ALA A 142 -11.31 13.80 14.83
N GLY A 143 -11.61 13.74 16.13
CA GLY A 143 -12.92 14.05 16.70
C GLY A 143 -14.03 13.03 16.39
N ARG A 144 -13.70 11.92 15.73
CA ARG A 144 -14.64 10.84 15.37
C ARG A 144 -14.79 9.77 16.46
N GLY A 145 -13.94 9.83 17.49
CA GLY A 145 -13.87 8.88 18.58
C GLY A 145 -12.48 8.29 18.75
N PHE A 146 -12.37 7.24 19.53
CA PHE A 146 -11.11 6.57 19.83
C PHE A 146 -10.88 5.36 18.92
N ARG A 147 -9.62 5.15 18.53
CA ARG A 147 -9.20 3.94 17.79
C ARG A 147 -8.04 3.25 18.50
N ARG A 148 -7.97 1.93 18.35
CA ARG A 148 -6.77 1.18 18.72
C ARG A 148 -5.61 1.63 17.83
N VAL A 149 -4.43 1.83 18.43
CA VAL A 149 -3.17 2.01 17.70
C VAL A 149 -2.26 0.81 17.93
N VAL A 150 -1.57 0.43 16.87
CA VAL A 150 -0.59 -0.66 16.85
C VAL A 150 0.75 -0.16 16.31
N PRO A 151 1.86 -0.89 16.56
CA PRO A 151 3.14 -0.60 15.94
C PRO A 151 3.04 -0.58 14.41
N SER A 152 3.81 0.29 13.77
CA SER A 152 3.96 0.33 12.31
C SER A 152 5.47 0.36 11.96
N PRO A 153 6.17 -0.78 12.15
CA PRO A 153 7.59 -0.88 11.87
C PRO A 153 7.90 -0.80 10.39
N LEU A 154 9.15 -0.48 10.06
CA LEU A 154 9.62 -0.51 8.67
C LEU A 154 9.82 -1.95 8.19
N PRO A 155 9.44 -2.28 6.95
CA PRO A 155 9.71 -3.58 6.36
C PRO A 155 11.22 -3.71 6.05
N ILE A 156 11.80 -4.85 6.41
CA ILE A 156 13.23 -5.16 6.19
C ILE A 156 13.39 -6.11 5.00
N ASP A 157 12.59 -7.16 4.97
CA ASP A 157 12.67 -8.21 3.94
C ASP A 157 11.30 -8.83 3.67
N ILE A 158 11.19 -9.55 2.54
CA ILE A 158 9.99 -10.25 2.09
C ILE A 158 10.33 -11.72 1.94
N ILE A 159 9.69 -12.59 2.73
CA ILE A 159 10.02 -14.02 2.73
C ILE A 159 9.76 -14.63 1.34
N PRO A 160 8.58 -14.49 0.70
CA PRO A 160 8.32 -15.10 -0.60
C PRO A 160 8.88 -14.30 -1.80
N LYS A 161 9.85 -13.39 -1.64
CA LYS A 161 10.37 -12.53 -2.72
C LYS A 161 10.84 -13.30 -3.96
N LYS A 162 11.48 -14.47 -3.77
CA LYS A 162 11.94 -15.30 -4.89
C LYS A 162 10.76 -15.91 -5.68
N ALA A 163 9.72 -16.34 -4.97
CA ALA A 163 8.50 -16.86 -5.60
C ALA A 163 7.76 -15.76 -6.37
N ILE A 164 7.54 -14.60 -5.75
CA ILE A 164 6.93 -13.43 -6.40
C ILE A 164 7.67 -13.09 -7.69
N ARG A 165 8.98 -12.95 -7.62
CA ARG A 165 9.82 -12.62 -8.78
C ARG A 165 9.73 -13.69 -9.87
N SER A 166 9.83 -14.97 -9.51
CA SER A 166 9.75 -16.08 -10.48
C SER A 166 8.40 -16.12 -11.20
N LEU A 167 7.30 -15.82 -10.52
CA LEU A 167 5.97 -15.73 -11.12
C LEU A 167 5.89 -14.57 -12.13
N VAL A 168 6.39 -13.38 -11.75
CA VAL A 168 6.42 -12.21 -12.64
C VAL A 168 7.26 -12.46 -13.89
N GLU A 169 8.46 -13.04 -13.73
CA GLU A 169 9.36 -13.40 -14.84
C GLU A 169 8.72 -14.41 -15.83
N ARG A 170 7.71 -15.16 -15.38
CA ARG A 170 6.90 -16.05 -16.24
C ARG A 170 5.66 -15.37 -16.82
N GLY A 171 5.48 -14.06 -16.64
CA GLY A 171 4.34 -13.30 -17.15
C GLY A 171 3.06 -13.47 -16.34
N ILE A 172 3.12 -14.05 -15.14
CA ILE A 172 1.99 -14.21 -14.23
C ILE A 172 1.77 -12.89 -13.49
N ILE A 173 0.53 -12.42 -13.46
CA ILE A 173 0.14 -11.24 -12.68
C ILE A 173 0.11 -11.66 -11.20
N VAL A 174 0.87 -10.96 -10.36
CA VAL A 174 0.99 -11.31 -8.94
C VAL A 174 0.24 -10.30 -8.07
N ILE A 175 -0.57 -10.78 -7.14
CA ILE A 175 -1.15 -9.99 -6.05
C ILE A 175 -0.39 -10.38 -4.79
N ALA A 176 0.25 -9.42 -4.11
CA ALA A 176 1.12 -9.69 -2.97
C ALA A 176 1.05 -8.58 -1.93
N ALA A 177 1.46 -8.86 -0.69
CA ALA A 177 1.59 -7.92 0.43
C ALA A 177 0.35 -7.01 0.64
N GLY A 178 -0.83 -7.56 0.53
CA GLY A 178 -2.06 -6.85 0.85
C GLY A 178 -2.02 -6.27 2.26
N GLY A 179 -2.42 -4.99 2.41
CA GLY A 179 -2.39 -4.30 3.70
C GLY A 179 -1.02 -3.80 4.15
N GLY A 180 0.05 -4.26 3.51
CA GLY A 180 1.45 -4.04 3.89
C GLY A 180 2.18 -5.34 4.17
N GLY A 181 1.50 -6.48 4.01
CA GLY A 181 2.00 -7.80 4.29
C GLY A 181 1.74 -8.28 5.72
N ILE A 182 1.90 -9.57 5.93
CA ILE A 182 1.76 -10.22 7.24
C ILE A 182 3.05 -9.96 8.03
N PRO A 183 3.00 -9.20 9.13
CA PRO A 183 4.19 -8.84 9.88
C PRO A 183 4.75 -10.04 10.64
N VAL A 184 6.04 -10.31 10.42
CA VAL A 184 6.78 -11.36 11.10
C VAL A 184 8.17 -10.86 11.51
N PHE A 185 8.80 -11.51 12.49
CA PHE A 185 10.21 -11.30 12.81
C PHE A 185 10.95 -12.64 12.86
N ILE A 186 12.27 -12.57 12.72
CA ILE A 186 13.13 -13.76 12.86
C ILE A 186 13.76 -13.72 14.25
N ASN A 187 13.46 -14.72 15.07
CA ASN A 187 13.96 -14.80 16.43
C ASN A 187 15.44 -15.23 16.48
N SER A 188 16.04 -15.23 17.66
CA SER A 188 17.46 -15.61 17.87
C SER A 188 17.81 -17.04 17.45
N SER A 189 16.81 -17.92 17.31
CA SER A 189 16.98 -19.29 16.81
C SER A 189 16.79 -19.41 15.29
N GLY A 190 16.55 -18.29 14.59
CA GLY A 190 16.28 -18.28 13.15
C GLY A 190 14.85 -18.67 12.76
N LEU A 191 13.94 -18.79 13.72
CA LEU A 191 12.55 -19.15 13.46
C LEU A 191 11.72 -17.90 13.16
N VAL A 192 10.74 -18.05 12.25
CA VAL A 192 9.78 -16.99 11.88
C VAL A 192 8.61 -16.98 12.84
N GLU A 193 8.33 -15.85 13.43
CA GLU A 193 7.22 -15.64 14.36
C GLU A 193 6.36 -14.44 13.92
N GLY A 194 5.02 -14.57 14.06
CA GLY A 194 4.09 -13.47 13.83
C GLY A 194 4.21 -12.38 14.89
N VAL A 195 3.88 -11.15 14.55
CA VAL A 195 3.88 -10.02 15.49
C VAL A 195 2.69 -9.11 15.30
N GLU A 196 2.12 -8.62 16.41
CA GLU A 196 1.01 -7.65 16.36
C GLU A 196 1.48 -6.26 15.91
N ALA A 197 1.48 -6.04 14.60
CA ALA A 197 1.84 -4.79 13.96
C ALA A 197 1.03 -4.60 12.68
N VAL A 198 1.08 -3.42 12.07
CA VAL A 198 0.58 -3.17 10.71
C VAL A 198 1.63 -2.37 9.96
N ILE A 199 2.25 -3.00 8.98
CA ILE A 199 3.27 -2.37 8.16
C ILE A 199 2.61 -1.37 7.19
N ASP A 200 3.26 -0.25 6.92
CA ASP A 200 2.75 0.68 5.92
C ASP A 200 2.91 0.10 4.50
N LYS A 201 1.79 -0.03 3.78
CA LYS A 201 1.77 -0.65 2.45
C LYS A 201 2.65 0.05 1.43
N ASP A 202 2.84 1.38 1.54
CA ASP A 202 3.63 2.13 0.57
C ASP A 202 5.12 1.77 0.72
N HIS A 203 5.61 1.57 1.96
CA HIS A 203 6.97 1.08 2.22
C HIS A 203 7.16 -0.37 1.75
N THR A 204 6.20 -1.26 2.04
CA THR A 204 6.28 -2.65 1.55
C THR A 204 6.20 -2.70 0.03
N SER A 205 5.36 -1.87 -0.60
CA SER A 205 5.28 -1.79 -2.06
C SER A 205 6.61 -1.37 -2.70
N ALA A 206 7.31 -0.40 -2.09
CA ALA A 206 8.64 0.00 -2.54
C ALA A 206 9.66 -1.14 -2.42
N LEU A 207 9.59 -1.92 -1.33
CA LEU A 207 10.45 -3.08 -1.12
C LEU A 207 10.14 -4.19 -2.15
N ILE A 208 8.85 -4.51 -2.39
CA ILE A 208 8.45 -5.46 -3.44
C ILE A 208 8.90 -4.99 -4.82
N ALA A 209 8.70 -3.73 -5.15
CA ALA A 209 9.10 -3.18 -6.45
C ALA A 209 10.60 -3.35 -6.69
N ARG A 210 11.42 -3.15 -5.64
CA ARG A 210 12.87 -3.39 -5.71
C ARG A 210 13.21 -4.88 -5.87
N GLU A 211 12.61 -5.77 -5.06
CA GLU A 211 12.86 -7.21 -5.09
C GLU A 211 12.38 -7.85 -6.40
N ALA A 212 11.28 -7.38 -6.96
CA ALA A 212 10.78 -7.79 -8.28
C ALA A 212 11.53 -7.13 -9.45
N ARG A 213 12.48 -6.22 -9.18
CA ARG A 213 13.21 -5.42 -10.20
C ARG A 213 12.26 -4.66 -11.14
N ALA A 214 11.23 -4.06 -10.58
CA ALA A 214 10.28 -3.29 -11.37
C ALA A 214 10.97 -2.08 -12.02
N ASP A 215 10.62 -1.78 -13.27
CA ASP A 215 11.08 -0.60 -13.98
C ASP A 215 10.31 0.65 -13.55
N LEU A 216 9.04 0.47 -13.16
CA LEU A 216 8.13 1.52 -12.77
C LEU A 216 7.37 1.14 -11.49
N PHE A 217 7.47 1.98 -10.47
CA PHE A 217 6.67 1.88 -9.26
C PHE A 217 5.51 2.87 -9.32
N ILE A 218 4.26 2.38 -9.34
CA ILE A 218 3.06 3.22 -9.43
C ILE A 218 2.38 3.29 -8.07
N ILE A 219 2.16 4.50 -7.57
CA ILE A 219 1.38 4.75 -6.34
C ILE A 219 0.06 5.43 -6.73
N LEU A 220 -1.03 4.68 -6.60
CA LEU A 220 -2.38 5.23 -6.82
C LEU A 220 -2.89 5.92 -5.55
N THR A 221 -3.34 7.16 -5.72
CA THR A 221 -3.83 8.02 -4.62
C THR A 221 -5.09 8.79 -5.05
N GLY A 222 -5.68 9.54 -4.13
CA GLY A 222 -6.90 10.33 -4.41
C GLY A 222 -6.67 11.64 -5.17
N VAL A 223 -5.41 11.96 -5.52
CA VAL A 223 -5.07 13.20 -6.23
C VAL A 223 -4.35 12.89 -7.53
N GLU A 224 -4.56 13.75 -8.54
CA GLU A 224 -3.91 13.61 -9.83
C GLU A 224 -2.41 13.81 -9.77
N ARG A 225 -1.96 14.82 -9.02
CA ARG A 225 -0.55 15.20 -8.86
C ARG A 225 -0.23 15.53 -7.42
N VAL A 226 1.02 15.34 -7.06
CA VAL A 226 1.59 15.88 -5.82
C VAL A 226 1.63 17.41 -5.93
N MET A 227 1.32 18.09 -4.83
CA MET A 227 1.31 19.54 -4.77
C MET A 227 2.47 20.06 -3.92
N GLU A 228 3.15 21.06 -4.39
CA GLU A 228 3.98 21.95 -3.58
C GLU A 228 3.07 22.93 -2.84
N ASN A 229 3.39 23.28 -1.60
CA ASN A 229 2.60 24.20 -0.76
C ASN A 229 1.12 23.80 -0.62
N PHE A 230 0.84 22.50 -0.51
CA PHE A 230 -0.53 22.00 -0.39
C PHE A 230 -1.33 22.71 0.72
N GLY A 231 -2.53 23.20 0.39
CA GLY A 231 -3.40 23.92 1.32
C GLY A 231 -3.07 25.41 1.47
N ARG A 232 -2.17 25.98 0.67
CA ARG A 232 -1.86 27.43 0.61
C ARG A 232 -2.34 28.01 -0.72
N ASP A 233 -2.44 29.34 -0.77
CA ASP A 233 -2.88 30.07 -1.98
C ASP A 233 -1.90 29.93 -3.16
N ASP A 234 -0.63 29.65 -2.86
CA ASP A 234 0.45 29.44 -3.84
C ASP A 234 0.68 27.94 -4.16
N ALA A 235 -0.28 27.07 -3.86
CA ALA A 235 -0.20 25.64 -4.16
C ALA A 235 0.00 25.37 -5.65
N ARG A 236 0.99 24.55 -6.02
CA ARG A 236 1.33 24.23 -7.41
C ARG A 236 1.47 22.73 -7.63
N PRO A 237 0.94 22.19 -8.74
CA PRO A 237 1.12 20.80 -9.09
C PRO A 237 2.56 20.52 -9.56
N ILE A 238 3.14 19.43 -9.07
CA ILE A 238 4.47 18.96 -9.46
C ILE A 238 4.31 17.90 -10.55
N ALA A 239 4.85 18.15 -11.73
CA ALA A 239 4.84 17.17 -12.82
C ALA A 239 5.99 16.16 -12.68
N SER A 240 7.16 16.63 -12.30
CA SER A 240 8.36 15.79 -12.09
C SER A 240 9.29 16.44 -11.07
N MET A 241 9.98 15.59 -10.31
CA MET A 241 11.06 16.00 -9.41
C MET A 241 12.10 14.87 -9.31
N ASP A 242 13.34 15.24 -9.02
CA ASP A 242 14.36 14.28 -8.65
C ASP A 242 14.22 13.84 -7.18
N VAL A 243 14.94 12.79 -6.83
CA VAL A 243 14.88 12.20 -5.48
C VAL A 243 15.42 13.16 -4.41
N GLU A 244 16.36 14.03 -4.72
CA GLU A 244 16.95 14.97 -3.76
C GLU A 244 15.97 16.12 -3.45
N LYS A 245 15.28 16.63 -4.47
CA LYS A 245 14.19 17.59 -4.28
C LYS A 245 13.06 16.97 -3.45
N ALA A 246 12.66 15.72 -3.76
CA ALA A 246 11.64 15.01 -3.00
C ALA A 246 12.02 14.86 -1.52
N GLN A 247 13.27 14.50 -1.23
CA GLN A 247 13.80 14.39 0.13
C GLN A 247 13.77 15.73 0.87
N LYS A 248 14.28 16.79 0.24
CA LYS A 248 14.28 18.13 0.83
C LYS A 248 12.87 18.62 1.16
N MET A 249 11.92 18.40 0.26
CA MET A 249 10.52 18.79 0.48
C MET A 249 9.88 17.96 1.60
N LEU A 250 10.22 16.67 1.73
CA LEU A 250 9.75 15.81 2.81
C LEU A 250 10.27 16.31 4.17
N GLU A 251 11.55 16.63 4.28
CA GLU A 251 12.18 17.18 5.49
C GLU A 251 11.62 18.54 5.90
N GLN A 252 11.23 19.36 4.93
CA GLN A 252 10.56 20.64 5.15
C GLN A 252 9.08 20.52 5.55
N GLY A 253 8.55 19.28 5.68
CA GLY A 253 7.15 19.04 6.04
C GLY A 253 6.13 19.49 4.99
N GLN A 254 6.53 19.56 3.71
CA GLN A 254 5.64 19.94 2.60
C GLN A 254 4.52 18.91 2.36
N PHE A 255 4.68 17.70 2.84
CA PHE A 255 3.73 16.61 2.61
C PHE A 255 3.04 16.17 3.90
N PRO A 256 1.69 16.07 3.93
CA PRO A 256 0.97 15.63 5.12
C PRO A 256 1.47 14.25 5.61
N PRO A 257 1.85 14.12 6.91
CA PRO A 257 2.50 12.92 7.44
C PRO A 257 1.61 11.66 7.42
N GLY A 258 0.29 11.83 7.44
CA GLY A 258 -0.65 10.69 7.43
C GLY A 258 -1.12 10.25 6.04
N SER A 259 -0.68 10.91 4.96
CA SER A 259 -1.19 10.62 3.61
C SER A 259 -0.11 10.66 2.54
N MET A 260 0.36 11.84 2.13
CA MET A 260 1.34 11.98 1.05
C MET A 260 2.78 11.72 1.53
N GLY A 261 3.12 12.06 2.77
CA GLY A 261 4.46 11.87 3.34
C GLY A 261 4.98 10.43 3.19
N PRO A 262 4.24 9.39 3.65
CA PRO A 262 4.65 8.00 3.48
C PRO A 262 4.86 7.59 2.03
N LYS A 263 4.07 8.10 1.08
CA LYS A 263 4.19 7.81 -0.36
C LYS A 263 5.49 8.38 -0.94
N ILE A 264 5.81 9.61 -0.57
CA ILE A 264 7.07 10.25 -0.99
C ILE A 264 8.26 9.53 -0.34
N ALA A 265 8.20 9.16 0.94
CA ALA A 265 9.24 8.39 1.61
C ALA A 265 9.46 7.02 0.94
N ALA A 266 8.39 6.31 0.60
CA ALA A 266 8.45 5.05 -0.14
C ALA A 266 9.07 5.23 -1.54
N ALA A 267 8.69 6.28 -2.27
CA ALA A 267 9.25 6.61 -3.57
C ALA A 267 10.77 6.89 -3.49
N ILE A 268 11.20 7.68 -2.50
CA ILE A 268 12.61 7.95 -2.24
C ILE A 268 13.37 6.65 -1.94
N GLY A 269 12.80 5.81 -1.05
CA GLY A 269 13.39 4.51 -0.69
C GLY A 269 13.55 3.57 -1.89
N TYR A 270 12.56 3.53 -2.79
CA TYR A 270 12.64 2.75 -4.03
C TYR A 270 13.74 3.25 -4.97
N ILE A 271 13.80 4.56 -5.26
CA ILE A 271 14.80 5.16 -6.16
C ILE A 271 16.22 4.97 -5.60
N ARG A 272 16.44 5.24 -4.31
CA ARG A 272 17.75 5.06 -3.64
C ARG A 272 18.16 3.59 -3.57
N GLY A 273 17.17 2.68 -3.45
CA GLY A 273 17.40 1.23 -3.49
C GLY A 273 17.68 0.64 -4.88
N GLY A 274 17.82 1.47 -5.91
CA GLY A 274 18.16 1.03 -7.26
C GLY A 274 17.02 1.13 -8.28
N GLY A 275 15.82 1.51 -7.86
CA GLY A 275 14.67 1.74 -8.72
C GLY A 275 14.91 2.88 -9.74
N GLN A 276 14.10 2.91 -10.80
CA GLN A 276 14.30 3.87 -11.89
C GLN A 276 13.32 5.04 -11.85
N GLU A 277 12.02 4.75 -11.77
CA GLU A 277 10.97 5.76 -11.85
C GLU A 277 9.82 5.40 -10.89
N VAL A 278 9.28 6.41 -10.22
CA VAL A 278 8.01 6.32 -9.47
C VAL A 278 7.00 7.25 -10.10
N LEU A 279 5.78 6.75 -10.28
CA LEU A 279 4.63 7.53 -10.76
C LEU A 279 3.57 7.61 -9.66
N ILE A 280 3.25 8.81 -9.21
CA ILE A 280 2.15 9.08 -8.26
C ILE A 280 1.00 9.72 -9.02
N THR A 281 -0.18 9.09 -9.01
CA THR A 281 -1.35 9.57 -9.76
C THR A 281 -2.67 9.04 -9.18
N SER A 282 -3.80 9.53 -9.70
CA SER A 282 -5.11 8.94 -9.38
C SER A 282 -5.47 7.81 -10.35
N ALA A 283 -6.40 6.95 -9.93
CA ALA A 283 -6.87 5.83 -10.75
C ALA A 283 -7.45 6.32 -12.10
N GLU A 284 -8.21 7.42 -12.08
CA GLU A 284 -8.84 8.01 -13.26
C GLU A 284 -7.82 8.58 -14.26
N LYS A 285 -6.67 9.02 -13.75
CA LYS A 285 -5.61 9.63 -14.56
C LYS A 285 -4.51 8.66 -14.96
N LEU A 286 -4.53 7.42 -14.49
CA LEU A 286 -3.48 6.43 -14.72
C LEU A 286 -3.12 6.29 -16.21
N LYS A 287 -4.13 6.17 -17.09
CA LYS A 287 -3.91 6.05 -18.55
C LYS A 287 -3.20 7.28 -19.13
N ALA A 288 -3.57 8.47 -18.69
CA ALA A 288 -2.95 9.73 -19.13
C ALA A 288 -1.52 9.85 -18.57
N SER A 289 -1.33 9.41 -17.31
CA SER A 289 -0.02 9.46 -16.63
C SER A 289 1.00 8.51 -17.25
N LEU A 290 0.58 7.31 -17.67
CA LEU A 290 1.42 6.37 -18.44
C LEU A 290 1.76 6.86 -19.86
N ALA A 291 1.13 7.94 -20.33
CA ALA A 291 1.44 8.64 -21.57
C ALA A 291 2.07 10.02 -21.33
N ASP A 292 2.67 10.25 -20.15
CA ASP A 292 3.35 11.48 -19.72
C ASP A 292 2.49 12.75 -19.70
N ARG A 293 1.16 12.61 -19.69
CA ARG A 293 0.22 13.74 -19.75
C ARG A 293 -0.37 14.13 -18.38
N SER A 294 -0.10 13.34 -17.34
CA SER A 294 -0.62 13.56 -15.99
C SER A 294 0.30 12.90 -14.96
N GLY A 295 -0.04 13.01 -13.66
CA GLY A 295 0.70 12.42 -12.56
C GLY A 295 1.96 13.20 -12.17
N THR A 296 2.61 12.74 -11.10
CA THR A 296 3.92 13.22 -10.65
C THR A 296 4.94 12.10 -10.77
N LYS A 297 6.04 12.36 -11.45
CA LYS A 297 7.17 11.44 -11.56
C LYS A 297 8.27 11.80 -10.59
N ILE A 298 8.83 10.78 -9.91
CA ILE A 298 10.04 10.90 -9.11
C ILE A 298 11.09 10.02 -9.75
N ILE A 299 12.24 10.60 -10.12
CA ILE A 299 13.30 9.97 -10.90
C ILE A 299 14.68 10.27 -10.30
N ARG A 300 15.72 9.62 -10.81
CA ARG A 300 17.09 9.97 -10.46
C ARG A 300 17.50 11.29 -11.12
N GLU A 301 18.40 12.04 -10.49
CA GLU A 301 18.88 13.34 -10.96
C GLU A 301 19.40 13.30 -12.41
N ALA A 302 20.19 12.30 -12.77
CA ALA A 302 20.74 12.14 -14.13
C ALA A 302 19.68 12.01 -15.25
N GLN A 303 18.47 11.58 -14.91
CA GLN A 303 17.38 11.42 -15.88
C GLN A 303 16.55 12.71 -16.09
N VAL A 304 16.61 13.66 -15.14
CA VAL A 304 15.95 14.96 -15.27
C VAL A 304 16.60 15.76 -16.39
N SER A 305 17.93 15.84 -16.42
CA SER A 305 18.70 16.58 -17.42
C SER A 305 18.44 16.07 -18.84
N ALA A 306 18.49 14.75 -19.05
CA ALA A 306 18.23 14.14 -20.36
C ALA A 306 16.79 14.38 -20.87
N ARG A 307 15.81 14.43 -19.96
CA ARG A 307 14.40 14.63 -20.32
C ARG A 307 14.09 16.10 -20.66
N VAL A 308 14.72 17.04 -19.95
CA VAL A 308 14.64 18.48 -20.27
C VAL A 308 15.26 18.76 -21.62
N GLU A 309 16.42 18.16 -21.95
CA GLU A 309 17.05 18.28 -23.27
C GLU A 309 16.19 17.73 -24.41
N ASN A 310 15.51 16.59 -24.21
CA ASN A 310 14.60 16.03 -25.23
C ASN A 310 13.36 16.92 -25.45
N LEU A 311 12.77 17.46 -24.39
CA LEU A 311 11.62 18.40 -24.50
C LEU A 311 11.98 19.73 -25.16
N LEU A 312 13.26 20.13 -25.09
CA LEU A 312 13.76 21.32 -25.78
C LEU A 312 14.08 21.06 -27.26
N ARG A 313 14.33 19.79 -27.64
CA ARG A 313 14.58 19.39 -29.04
C ARG A 313 13.31 19.14 -29.87
N GLU A 314 12.17 18.91 -29.18
CA GLU A 314 10.86 18.68 -29.82
C GLU A 314 10.04 19.98 -30.04
N LYS A 315 10.59 21.13 -29.67
CA LYS A 315 10.06 22.48 -29.97
C LYS A 315 10.87 23.15 -31.07
#